data_a5e90e53b71b7a9e1267220142c5ab56
#
_entry.id   a5e90e53b71b7a9e1267220142c5ab56
#
_cell.length_a   1.000
_cell.length_b   1.000
_cell.length_c   1.000
_cell.angle_alpha   90.00
_cell.angle_beta   90.00
_cell.angle_gamma   90.00
#
_symmetry.space_group_name_H-M   'P 1'
#
loop_
_entity.id
_entity.type
_entity.pdbx_description
1 polymer ?
#
loop_
_entity_poly.entity_id
_entity_poly.type
_entity_poly.pdbx_seq_one_letter_code
_entity_poly.pdbx_strand_id
1 'polypeptide(L)'
;MKKKKAKSMKEFEEWALTRAQIHIYHTIYKKQKNPYAPWLAYKLSRELGEDVPEWVLSYLDSSAKGINNLDSSKNKKNDLFKALKFKKTKGERSFATELKQVLKYLPATIDCYMLAKIGDRKKPELKRMVDIFSTVSDALGLDEAVINKHYYRYKNTALELLKERGFTR
;
A
#
# COMPACT_ATOMS: atom_id res chain seq x y z
N MET A 1 -3.27 -7.84 35.42
CA MET A 1 -2.70 -7.06 34.29
C MET A 1 -1.28 -7.57 33.98
N LYS A 2 -1.07 -8.24 32.85
CA LYS A 2 0.29 -8.65 32.44
C LYS A 2 1.05 -7.40 31.97
N LYS A 3 2.13 -7.02 32.65
CA LYS A 3 3.04 -5.95 32.22
C LYS A 3 3.59 -6.34 30.84
N LYS A 4 3.21 -5.61 29.78
CA LYS A 4 3.86 -5.74 28.46
C LYS A 4 5.34 -5.35 28.66
N LYS A 5 6.26 -6.31 28.45
CA LYS A 5 7.71 -6.03 28.42
C LYS A 5 7.97 -4.93 27.36
N ALA A 6 8.82 -3.96 27.70
CA ALA A 6 9.27 -2.98 26.72
C ALA A 6 9.93 -3.73 25.54
N LYS A 7 9.46 -3.47 24.32
CA LYS A 7 10.04 -4.02 23.10
C LYS A 7 11.45 -3.45 22.92
N SER A 8 12.37 -4.25 22.39
CA SER A 8 13.68 -3.74 21.95
C SER A 8 13.49 -2.70 20.85
N MET A 9 14.47 -1.82 20.62
CA MET A 9 14.42 -0.82 19.54
C MET A 9 14.12 -1.50 18.19
N LYS A 10 14.77 -2.64 17.91
CA LYS A 10 14.56 -3.41 16.68
C LYS A 10 13.12 -3.93 16.56
N GLU A 11 12.54 -4.47 17.62
CA GLU A 11 11.14 -4.92 17.64
C GLU A 11 10.16 -3.76 17.45
N PHE A 12 10.50 -2.57 17.95
CA PHE A 12 9.72 -1.37 17.73
C PHE A 12 9.77 -0.91 16.26
N GLU A 13 10.94 -0.93 15.63
CA GLU A 13 11.11 -0.59 14.22
C GLU A 13 10.35 -1.57 13.31
N GLU A 14 10.47 -2.87 13.54
CA GLU A 14 9.74 -3.89 12.80
C GLU A 14 8.21 -3.72 12.94
N TRP A 15 7.75 -3.46 14.15
CA TRP A 15 6.35 -3.17 14.42
C TRP A 15 5.87 -1.90 13.69
N ALA A 16 6.65 -0.82 13.73
CA ALA A 16 6.32 0.43 13.06
C ALA A 16 6.25 0.27 11.54
N LEU A 17 7.20 -0.48 10.95
CA LEU A 17 7.22 -0.79 9.52
C LEU A 17 6.00 -1.61 9.10
N THR A 18 5.67 -2.65 9.86
CA THR A 18 4.52 -3.51 9.56
C THR A 18 3.21 -2.74 9.67
N ARG A 19 3.08 -1.87 10.67
CA ARG A 19 1.91 -1.00 10.83
C ARG A 19 1.78 0.01 9.67
N ALA A 20 2.91 0.53 9.19
CA ALA A 20 2.96 1.35 8.00
C ALA A 20 2.47 0.61 6.74
N GLN A 21 2.79 -0.68 6.61
CA GLN A 21 2.30 -1.51 5.50
C GLN A 21 0.77 -1.69 5.52
N ILE A 22 0.15 -1.89 6.69
CA ILE A 22 -1.31 -1.98 6.82
C ILE A 22 -1.96 -0.69 6.28
N HIS A 23 -1.37 0.46 6.56
CA HIS A 23 -1.85 1.75 6.08
C HIS A 23 -1.70 1.91 4.55
N ILE A 24 -0.60 1.43 3.99
CA ILE A 24 -0.39 1.34 2.54
C ILE A 24 -1.46 0.46 1.90
N TYR A 25 -1.77 -0.70 2.48
CA TYR A 25 -2.84 -1.58 1.99
C TYR A 25 -4.21 -0.92 2.04
N HIS A 26 -4.52 -0.15 3.09
CA HIS A 26 -5.76 0.62 3.16
C HIS A 26 -5.87 1.60 1.98
N THR A 27 -4.82 2.37 1.72
CA THR A 27 -4.79 3.33 0.61
C THR A 27 -4.95 2.65 -0.75
N ILE A 28 -4.28 1.51 -0.96
CA ILE A 28 -4.42 0.71 -2.17
C ILE A 28 -5.86 0.21 -2.32
N TYR A 29 -6.46 -0.31 -1.25
CA TYR A 29 -7.84 -0.78 -1.28
C TYR A 29 -8.82 0.36 -1.55
N LYS A 30 -8.66 1.49 -0.89
CA LYS A 30 -9.52 2.67 -1.06
C LYS A 30 -9.53 3.16 -2.52
N LYS A 31 -8.35 3.23 -3.16
CA LYS A 31 -8.19 3.77 -4.52
C LYS A 31 -8.45 2.75 -5.63
N GLN A 32 -7.95 1.55 -5.49
CA GLN A 32 -7.92 0.55 -6.56
C GLN A 32 -8.91 -0.58 -6.33
N LYS A 33 -9.56 -0.63 -5.17
CA LYS A 33 -10.43 -1.74 -4.74
C LYS A 33 -9.73 -3.10 -4.88
N ASN A 34 -8.39 -3.12 -4.71
CA ASN A 34 -7.58 -4.31 -4.85
C ASN A 34 -7.93 -5.32 -3.74
N PRO A 35 -8.50 -6.48 -4.07
CA PRO A 35 -9.00 -7.44 -3.08
C PRO A 35 -7.89 -8.15 -2.29
N TYR A 36 -6.64 -8.13 -2.74
CA TYR A 36 -5.52 -8.68 -1.97
C TYR A 36 -5.14 -7.82 -0.77
N ALA A 37 -5.38 -6.50 -0.86
CA ALA A 37 -4.99 -5.59 0.19
C ALA A 37 -5.66 -5.88 1.55
N PRO A 38 -6.99 -6.13 1.65
CA PRO A 38 -7.63 -6.54 2.90
C PRO A 38 -7.08 -7.85 3.48
N TRP A 39 -6.82 -8.86 2.62
CA TRP A 39 -6.27 -10.14 3.08
C TRP A 39 -4.86 -9.99 3.67
N LEU A 40 -4.01 -9.18 3.03
CA LEU A 40 -2.66 -8.92 3.53
C LEU A 40 -2.69 -8.08 4.81
N ALA A 41 -3.56 -7.08 4.89
CA ALA A 41 -3.73 -6.31 6.11
C ALA A 41 -4.27 -7.18 7.26
N TYR A 42 -5.23 -8.08 7.00
CA TYR A 42 -5.69 -9.07 7.97
C TYR A 42 -4.54 -9.91 8.52
N LYS A 43 -3.75 -10.51 7.61
CA LYS A 43 -2.58 -11.31 7.98
C LYS A 43 -1.63 -10.54 8.88
N LEU A 44 -1.22 -9.33 8.48
CA LEU A 44 -0.29 -8.50 9.25
C LEU A 44 -0.84 -8.10 10.63
N SER A 45 -2.12 -7.73 10.72
CA SER A 45 -2.75 -7.41 12.00
C SER A 45 -2.70 -8.62 12.96
N ARG A 46 -2.94 -9.83 12.44
CA ARG A 46 -2.86 -11.06 13.24
C ARG A 46 -1.44 -11.36 13.68
N GLU A 47 -0.45 -11.16 12.83
CA GLU A 47 0.98 -11.34 13.14
C GLU A 47 1.47 -10.36 14.22
N LEU A 48 0.96 -9.12 14.19
CA LEU A 48 1.25 -8.12 15.22
C LEU A 48 0.51 -8.35 16.54
N GLY A 49 -0.50 -9.24 16.56
CA GLY A 49 -1.42 -9.40 17.71
C GLY A 49 -2.27 -8.15 17.96
N GLU A 50 -2.52 -7.36 16.92
CA GLU A 50 -3.37 -6.16 16.97
C GLU A 50 -4.79 -6.47 16.47
N ASP A 51 -5.72 -5.57 16.78
CA ASP A 51 -7.08 -5.65 16.28
C ASP A 51 -7.09 -5.47 14.75
N VAL A 52 -7.92 -6.27 14.09
CA VAL A 52 -8.09 -6.18 12.64
C VAL A 52 -8.84 -4.87 12.31
N PRO A 53 -8.32 -4.03 11.41
CA PRO A 53 -8.95 -2.76 11.06
C PRO A 53 -10.38 -2.93 10.52
N GLU A 54 -11.27 -2.01 10.87
CA GLU A 54 -12.69 -2.05 10.50
C GLU A 54 -12.95 -2.18 8.99
N TRP A 55 -12.14 -1.49 8.16
CA TRP A 55 -12.25 -1.60 6.70
C TRP A 55 -11.92 -3.00 6.16
N VAL A 56 -11.08 -3.77 6.88
CA VAL A 56 -10.78 -5.17 6.57
C VAL A 56 -11.96 -6.04 6.94
N LEU A 57 -12.51 -5.86 8.15
CA LEU A 57 -13.69 -6.59 8.62
C LEU A 57 -14.87 -6.35 7.68
N SER A 58 -15.16 -5.11 7.33
CA SER A 58 -16.21 -4.74 6.36
C SER A 58 -16.03 -5.43 4.99
N TYR A 59 -14.79 -5.57 4.52
CA TYR A 59 -14.52 -6.32 3.29
C TYR A 59 -14.81 -7.81 3.46
N LEU A 60 -14.33 -8.42 4.56
CA LEU A 60 -14.52 -9.84 4.85
C LEU A 60 -16.00 -10.18 5.00
N ASP A 61 -16.77 -9.36 5.73
CA ASP A 61 -18.22 -9.53 5.91
C ASP A 61 -18.98 -9.43 4.57
N SER A 62 -18.60 -8.44 3.74
CA SER A 62 -19.17 -8.31 2.40
C SER A 62 -18.87 -9.53 1.51
N SER A 63 -17.64 -10.06 1.62
CA SER A 63 -17.23 -11.26 0.87
C SER A 63 -17.95 -12.51 1.38
N ALA A 64 -18.08 -12.68 2.69
CA ALA A 64 -18.81 -13.79 3.31
C ALA A 64 -20.29 -13.79 2.92
N LYS A 65 -20.94 -12.64 2.94
CA LYS A 65 -22.33 -12.49 2.46
C LYS A 65 -22.45 -12.88 0.97
N GLY A 66 -21.49 -12.45 0.15
CA GLY A 66 -21.45 -12.83 -1.26
C GLY A 66 -21.28 -14.32 -1.47
N ILE A 67 -20.45 -14.99 -0.66
CA ILE A 67 -20.23 -16.44 -0.70
C ILE A 67 -21.50 -17.20 -0.29
N ASN A 68 -22.15 -16.80 0.80
CA ASN A 68 -23.38 -17.43 1.28
C ASN A 68 -24.51 -17.41 0.22
N ASN A 69 -24.51 -16.44 -0.68
CA ASN A 69 -25.48 -16.34 -1.75
C ASN A 69 -25.14 -17.22 -2.99
N LEU A 70 -24.04 -17.98 -2.96
CA LEU A 70 -23.59 -18.79 -4.11
C LEU A 70 -24.36 -20.10 -4.26
N ASP A 71 -25.04 -20.58 -3.22
CA ASP A 71 -25.69 -21.91 -3.25
C ASP A 71 -26.79 -22.03 -4.30
N SER A 72 -27.39 -20.93 -4.71
CA SER A 72 -28.41 -20.84 -5.77
C SER A 72 -27.85 -20.58 -7.17
N SER A 73 -26.54 -20.39 -7.32
CA SER A 73 -25.92 -19.96 -8.58
C SER A 73 -25.61 -21.14 -9.51
N LYS A 74 -25.95 -20.99 -10.80
CA LYS A 74 -25.55 -21.92 -11.87
C LYS A 74 -24.06 -21.82 -12.25
N ASN A 75 -23.38 -20.72 -11.94
CA ASN A 75 -21.99 -20.48 -12.31
C ASN A 75 -21.11 -20.15 -11.08
N LYS A 76 -21.03 -21.13 -10.15
CA LYS A 76 -20.37 -20.99 -8.83
C LYS A 76 -18.97 -20.39 -8.89
N LYS A 77 -18.14 -20.77 -9.89
CA LYS A 77 -16.76 -20.25 -10.00
C LYS A 77 -16.71 -18.74 -10.27
N ASN A 78 -17.46 -18.27 -11.26
CA ASN A 78 -17.46 -16.85 -11.60
C ASN A 78 -18.10 -16.00 -10.50
N ASP A 79 -19.12 -16.53 -9.85
CA ASP A 79 -19.79 -15.82 -8.77
C ASP A 79 -18.96 -15.78 -7.49
N LEU A 80 -18.16 -16.80 -7.22
CA LEU A 80 -17.14 -16.77 -6.17
C LEU A 80 -16.11 -15.68 -6.42
N PHE A 81 -15.57 -15.54 -7.64
CA PHE A 81 -14.66 -14.44 -7.98
C PHE A 81 -15.30 -13.06 -7.84
N LYS A 82 -16.61 -12.93 -8.14
CA LYS A 82 -17.36 -11.69 -7.90
C LYS A 82 -17.53 -11.42 -6.41
N ALA A 83 -17.93 -12.43 -5.62
CA ALA A 83 -18.10 -12.30 -4.17
C ALA A 83 -16.81 -11.85 -3.49
N LEU A 84 -15.67 -12.42 -3.90
CA LEU A 84 -14.34 -12.05 -3.42
C LEU A 84 -13.76 -10.81 -4.12
N LYS A 85 -14.50 -10.19 -5.04
CA LYS A 85 -14.08 -9.00 -5.81
C LYS A 85 -12.78 -9.18 -6.61
N PHE A 86 -12.41 -10.42 -6.96
CA PHE A 86 -11.22 -10.73 -7.76
C PHE A 86 -11.41 -10.60 -9.26
N LYS A 87 -12.65 -10.44 -9.73
CA LYS A 87 -12.93 -10.35 -11.16
C LYS A 87 -12.53 -8.98 -11.71
N LYS A 88 -11.66 -8.98 -12.74
CA LYS A 88 -11.30 -7.82 -13.53
C LYS A 88 -11.85 -7.91 -14.96
N THR A 89 -11.92 -6.77 -15.62
CA THR A 89 -12.28 -6.68 -17.04
C THR A 89 -11.15 -7.24 -17.89
N LYS A 90 -11.48 -7.80 -19.06
CA LYS A 90 -10.49 -8.32 -20.02
C LYS A 90 -9.53 -7.18 -20.41
N GLY A 91 -8.22 -7.44 -20.35
CA GLY A 91 -7.18 -6.47 -20.67
C GLY A 91 -6.63 -5.67 -19.49
N GLU A 92 -7.28 -5.70 -18.32
CA GLU A 92 -6.73 -5.09 -17.11
C GLU A 92 -5.62 -5.97 -16.48
N ARG A 93 -4.59 -5.30 -15.91
CA ARG A 93 -3.54 -6.01 -15.16
C ARG A 93 -4.14 -6.75 -13.97
N SER A 94 -3.58 -7.91 -13.62
CA SER A 94 -4.03 -8.63 -12.44
C SER A 94 -3.82 -7.78 -11.17
N PHE A 95 -4.71 -7.89 -10.21
CA PHE A 95 -4.59 -7.23 -8.91
C PHE A 95 -3.26 -7.54 -8.21
N ALA A 96 -2.78 -8.79 -8.32
CA ALA A 96 -1.49 -9.18 -7.76
C ALA A 96 -0.32 -8.44 -8.41
N THR A 97 -0.33 -8.26 -9.73
CA THR A 97 0.69 -7.51 -10.46
C THR A 97 0.68 -6.04 -10.09
N GLU A 98 -0.50 -5.44 -10.00
CA GLU A 98 -0.64 -4.04 -9.56
C GLU A 98 -0.13 -3.84 -8.14
N LEU A 99 -0.51 -4.72 -7.21
CA LEU A 99 -0.05 -4.66 -5.83
C LEU A 99 1.48 -4.76 -5.73
N LYS A 100 2.10 -5.71 -6.45
CA LYS A 100 3.56 -5.85 -6.49
C LYS A 100 4.23 -4.57 -7.00
N GLN A 101 3.68 -3.93 -8.03
CA GLN A 101 4.21 -2.67 -8.55
C GLN A 101 4.09 -1.52 -7.55
N VAL A 102 2.92 -1.38 -6.90
CA VAL A 102 2.74 -0.34 -5.87
C VAL A 102 3.73 -0.53 -4.73
N LEU A 103 3.83 -1.74 -4.19
CA LEU A 103 4.75 -2.03 -3.07
C LEU A 103 6.22 -1.79 -3.43
N LYS A 104 6.60 -2.04 -4.70
CA LYS A 104 7.97 -1.81 -5.17
C LYS A 104 8.30 -0.33 -5.35
N TYR A 105 7.39 0.46 -5.93
CA TYR A 105 7.70 1.82 -6.39
C TYR A 105 7.10 2.95 -5.55
N LEU A 106 6.12 2.65 -4.68
CA LEU A 106 5.54 3.67 -3.81
C LEU A 106 6.55 4.23 -2.79
N PRO A 107 7.45 3.43 -2.17
CA PRO A 107 8.52 3.96 -1.32
C PRO A 107 9.40 4.95 -2.09
N ALA A 108 9.92 4.58 -3.27
CA ALA A 108 10.72 5.48 -4.12
C ALA A 108 9.96 6.78 -4.47
N THR A 109 8.65 6.70 -4.70
CA THR A 109 7.81 7.88 -4.97
C THR A 109 7.71 8.79 -3.74
N ILE A 110 7.61 8.22 -2.55
CA ILE A 110 7.60 8.96 -1.28
C ILE A 110 8.93 9.66 -1.08
N ASP A 111 10.06 8.95 -1.29
CA ASP A 111 11.40 9.52 -1.16
C ASP A 111 11.62 10.66 -2.14
N CYS A 112 11.25 10.52 -3.41
CA CYS A 112 11.30 11.62 -4.39
C CYS A 112 10.48 12.83 -3.94
N TYR A 113 9.27 12.59 -3.42
CA TYR A 113 8.42 13.69 -2.95
C TYR A 113 9.01 14.39 -1.72
N MET A 114 9.54 13.63 -0.77
CA MET A 114 10.16 14.19 0.43
C MET A 114 11.44 14.98 0.07
N LEU A 115 12.28 14.46 -0.80
CA LEU A 115 13.47 15.16 -1.28
C LEU A 115 13.12 16.46 -2.03
N ALA A 116 12.09 16.46 -2.85
CA ALA A 116 11.60 17.67 -3.51
C ALA A 116 11.15 18.75 -2.52
N LYS A 117 10.51 18.36 -1.42
CA LYS A 117 10.07 19.28 -0.35
C LYS A 117 11.22 19.79 0.51
N ILE A 118 12.22 18.94 0.79
CA ILE A 118 13.38 19.30 1.61
C ILE A 118 14.39 20.09 0.77
N GLY A 119 14.57 19.74 -0.50
CA GLY A 119 15.50 20.35 -1.44
C GLY A 119 15.26 21.85 -1.63
N ASP A 120 14.00 22.26 -1.66
CA ASP A 120 13.63 23.69 -1.72
C ASP A 120 14.19 24.53 -0.55
N ARG A 121 14.56 23.89 0.57
CA ARG A 121 14.99 24.61 1.78
C ARG A 121 16.47 24.44 2.14
N LYS A 122 17.10 23.29 1.81
CA LYS A 122 18.43 22.93 2.35
C LYS A 122 19.47 22.50 1.32
N LYS A 123 19.08 22.13 0.10
CA LYS A 123 19.98 21.58 -0.92
C LYS A 123 19.64 22.13 -2.30
N PRO A 124 20.23 23.27 -2.70
CA PRO A 124 19.94 23.90 -4.00
C PRO A 124 20.25 23.01 -5.20
N GLU A 125 21.12 22.01 -5.06
CA GLU A 125 21.42 21.02 -6.09
C GLU A 125 20.26 20.07 -6.42
N LEU A 126 19.30 19.90 -5.50
CA LEU A 126 18.14 19.03 -5.70
C LEU A 126 16.87 19.81 -6.15
N LYS A 127 17.04 20.93 -6.85
CA LYS A 127 15.89 21.75 -7.31
C LYS A 127 15.14 21.11 -8.49
N ARG A 128 15.84 20.34 -9.33
CA ARG A 128 15.23 19.71 -10.50
C ARG A 128 14.81 18.28 -10.15
N MET A 129 13.62 17.89 -10.64
CA MET A 129 13.15 16.51 -10.44
C MET A 129 14.08 15.44 -11.01
N VAL A 130 14.85 15.77 -12.06
CA VAL A 130 15.87 14.88 -12.65
C VAL A 130 16.95 14.52 -11.61
N ASP A 131 17.46 15.53 -10.89
CA ASP A 131 18.50 15.31 -9.87
C ASP A 131 17.97 14.46 -8.69
N ILE A 132 16.68 14.63 -8.37
CA ILE A 132 15.99 13.84 -7.35
C ILE A 132 15.82 12.38 -7.81
N PHE A 133 15.40 12.16 -9.05
CA PHE A 133 15.23 10.80 -9.60
C PHE A 133 16.56 10.06 -9.64
N SER A 134 17.64 10.71 -10.06
CA SER A 134 19.00 10.15 -10.04
C SER A 134 19.43 9.79 -8.62
N THR A 135 19.26 10.70 -7.65
CA THR A 135 19.60 10.43 -6.25
C THR A 135 18.84 9.23 -5.66
N VAL A 136 17.56 9.11 -5.95
CA VAL A 136 16.74 7.97 -5.48
C VAL A 136 17.08 6.69 -6.24
N SER A 137 17.43 6.79 -7.53
CA SER A 137 17.92 5.70 -8.37
C SER A 137 19.16 5.05 -7.76
N ASP A 138 20.16 5.88 -7.44
CA ASP A 138 21.42 5.44 -6.85
C ASP A 138 21.22 4.80 -5.47
N ALA A 139 20.39 5.42 -4.63
CA ALA A 139 20.11 4.93 -3.28
C ALA A 139 19.36 3.58 -3.23
N LEU A 140 18.48 3.33 -4.20
CA LEU A 140 17.61 2.15 -4.21
C LEU A 140 18.04 1.09 -5.24
N GLY A 141 19.04 1.35 -6.08
CA GLY A 141 19.46 0.46 -7.17
C GLY A 141 18.34 0.24 -8.20
N LEU A 142 17.52 1.26 -8.47
CA LEU A 142 16.44 1.23 -9.44
C LEU A 142 16.78 2.12 -10.63
N ASP A 143 16.32 1.76 -11.81
CA ASP A 143 16.49 2.59 -13.01
C ASP A 143 15.73 3.92 -12.90
N GLU A 144 16.40 5.04 -13.24
CA GLU A 144 15.85 6.40 -13.14
C GLU A 144 14.60 6.60 -14.01
N ALA A 145 14.58 6.09 -15.23
CA ALA A 145 13.42 6.19 -16.12
C ALA A 145 12.21 5.44 -15.54
N VAL A 146 12.47 4.34 -14.84
CA VAL A 146 11.44 3.58 -14.15
C VAL A 146 10.92 4.35 -12.94
N ILE A 147 11.79 4.98 -12.15
CA ILE A 147 11.40 5.83 -11.01
C ILE A 147 10.55 7.00 -11.51
N ASN A 148 11.00 7.72 -12.54
CA ASN A 148 10.28 8.83 -13.15
C ASN A 148 8.86 8.42 -13.56
N LYS A 149 8.72 7.34 -14.32
CA LYS A 149 7.42 6.79 -14.75
C LYS A 149 6.49 6.49 -13.57
N HIS A 150 7.02 5.85 -12.53
CA HIS A 150 6.22 5.44 -11.37
C HIS A 150 5.95 6.59 -10.40
N TYR A 151 6.82 7.61 -10.33
CA TYR A 151 6.58 8.83 -9.56
C TYR A 151 5.27 9.50 -9.97
N TYR A 152 5.09 9.79 -11.25
CA TYR A 152 3.86 10.43 -11.73
C TYR A 152 2.63 9.54 -11.54
N ARG A 153 2.80 8.23 -11.63
CA ARG A 153 1.71 7.28 -11.40
C ARG A 153 1.25 7.23 -9.95
N TYR A 154 2.17 7.28 -8.99
CA TYR A 154 1.88 7.08 -7.57
C TYR A 154 1.95 8.34 -6.73
N LYS A 155 2.31 9.49 -7.30
CA LYS A 155 2.45 10.78 -6.60
C LYS A 155 1.25 11.12 -5.71
N ASN A 156 0.03 10.99 -6.23
CA ASN A 156 -1.17 11.30 -5.46
C ASN A 156 -1.39 10.32 -4.31
N THR A 157 -1.05 9.05 -4.49
CA THR A 157 -1.10 8.03 -3.43
C THR A 157 -0.08 8.33 -2.33
N ALA A 158 1.15 8.69 -2.71
CA ALA A 158 2.19 9.10 -1.77
C ALA A 158 1.79 10.36 -0.98
N LEU A 159 1.23 11.35 -1.67
CA LEU A 159 0.73 12.59 -1.05
C LEU A 159 -0.35 12.33 0.01
N GLU A 160 -1.31 11.45 -0.27
CA GLU A 160 -2.34 11.10 0.69
C GLU A 160 -1.77 10.39 1.92
N LEU A 161 -0.86 9.43 1.72
CA LEU A 161 -0.17 8.76 2.82
C LEU A 161 0.62 9.74 3.70
N LEU A 162 1.30 10.73 3.09
CA LEU A 162 2.05 11.75 3.82
C LEU A 162 1.12 12.71 4.57
N LYS A 163 -0.03 13.09 3.99
CA LYS A 163 -1.05 13.91 4.66
C LYS A 163 -1.65 13.20 5.87
N GLU A 164 -2.04 11.95 5.72
CA GLU A 164 -2.58 11.12 6.80
C GLU A 164 -1.60 10.97 7.97
N ARG A 165 -0.30 11.10 7.71
CA ARG A 165 0.76 11.06 8.72
C ARG A 165 1.19 12.45 9.24
N GLY A 166 0.55 13.53 8.78
CA GLY A 166 0.86 14.89 9.21
C GLY A 166 2.15 15.47 8.62
N PHE A 167 2.76 14.83 7.62
CA PHE A 167 3.98 15.34 6.96
C PHE A 167 3.72 16.45 5.94
N THR A 168 2.47 16.65 5.54
CA THR A 168 2.09 17.74 4.63
C THR A 168 0.81 18.40 5.14
N ARG A 169 0.81 19.70 5.21
CA ARG A 169 -0.40 20.51 5.40
C ARG A 169 -1.08 20.78 4.07
#